data_68161cf87af1586527d568f562f3cc79
#
_entry.id   68161cf87af1586527d568f562f3cc79
#
_cell.length_a   1.000
_cell.length_b   1.000
_cell.length_c   1.000
_cell.angle_alpha   90.00
_cell.angle_beta   90.00
_cell.angle_gamma   90.00
#
_symmetry.space_group_name_H-M   'P 1'
#
loop_
_entity.id
_entity.type
_entity.pdbx_description
1 polymer ?
#
loop_
_entity_poly.entity_id
_entity_poly.type
_entity_poly.pdbx_seq_one_letter_code
_entity_poly.pdbx_strand_id
1 'polypeptide(L)'
;FRKPDRQLQSHLIIYLGELTKFGLVPEHIVFHLYKVLLDDFSPTSIEMLALSIETCGRYLHRMPATAARMQHVLDLLRRKRLAHNLSEQHTLLLDNAYYKCVPPDRPIVTYREPSAMEQFITHVFTHMLGHGSFDRTQALVKMLNWSDESIRAHIFTLFTSPWLLTHDTLPLLARLLSRIQQCHEAFVCEVLDTLSEDIEADLLHLDFAGHQRRLARVRYLGECHACFLVKPDAMLQQLYRLCVPQPQRKDAPNDYTRVRMACTLLPYFGKAFQKPPYKQRLDHVCAVLQHYILSKDEPPVEVAY
;
A
#
# COMPACT_ATOMS: atom_id res chain seq x y z
N PHE A 1 -51.40 -13.31 9.32
CA PHE A 1 -50.34 -12.28 9.42
C PHE A 1 -49.16 -12.73 8.59
N ARG A 2 -48.92 -12.09 7.37
CA ARG A 2 -47.72 -12.30 6.59
C ARG A 2 -46.53 -11.83 7.41
N LYS A 3 -45.50 -12.70 7.54
CA LYS A 3 -44.20 -12.24 8.09
C LYS A 3 -43.73 -11.06 7.21
N PRO A 4 -43.40 -9.91 7.80
CA PRO A 4 -42.93 -8.77 7.03
C PRO A 4 -41.66 -9.17 6.27
N ASP A 5 -41.58 -8.74 5.00
CA ASP A 5 -40.44 -9.00 4.12
C ASP A 5 -39.18 -8.39 4.74
N ARG A 6 -38.12 -9.19 4.93
CA ARG A 6 -36.84 -8.74 5.52
C ARG A 6 -36.24 -7.55 4.76
N GLN A 7 -36.37 -7.58 3.44
CA GLN A 7 -35.87 -6.48 2.60
C GLN A 7 -36.64 -5.19 2.88
N LEU A 8 -37.95 -5.26 3.01
CA LEU A 8 -38.78 -4.11 3.33
C LEU A 8 -38.41 -3.51 4.70
N GLN A 9 -38.19 -4.36 5.70
CA GLN A 9 -37.79 -3.92 7.04
C GLN A 9 -36.44 -3.21 7.01
N SER A 10 -35.46 -3.76 6.29
CA SER A 10 -34.13 -3.13 6.13
C SER A 10 -34.22 -1.75 5.46
N HIS A 11 -35.00 -1.64 4.38
CA HIS A 11 -35.23 -0.35 3.72
C HIS A 11 -35.91 0.68 4.63
N LEU A 12 -36.93 0.26 5.40
CA LEU A 12 -37.60 1.17 6.34
C LEU A 12 -36.66 1.69 7.42
N ILE A 13 -35.75 0.86 7.94
CA ILE A 13 -34.75 1.27 8.92
C ILE A 13 -33.76 2.26 8.32
N ILE A 14 -33.30 2.04 7.09
CA ILE A 14 -32.42 2.98 6.38
C ILE A 14 -33.15 4.32 6.19
N TYR A 15 -34.39 4.30 5.69
CA TYR A 15 -35.17 5.54 5.51
C TYR A 15 -35.40 6.26 6.84
N LEU A 16 -35.71 5.54 7.92
CA LEU A 16 -35.88 6.15 9.24
C LEU A 16 -34.60 6.85 9.70
N GLY A 17 -33.45 6.19 9.52
CA GLY A 17 -32.15 6.76 9.87
C GLY A 17 -31.78 7.99 9.03
N GLU A 18 -32.05 7.95 7.72
CA GLU A 18 -31.81 9.10 6.84
C GLU A 18 -32.73 10.28 7.18
N LEU A 19 -34.04 10.04 7.36
CA LEU A 19 -35.00 11.08 7.76
C LEU A 19 -34.64 11.72 9.11
N THR A 20 -34.07 10.95 10.03
CA THR A 20 -33.59 11.47 11.32
C THR A 20 -32.38 12.37 11.12
N LYS A 21 -31.44 12.04 10.25
CA LYS A 21 -30.28 12.91 9.93
C LYS A 21 -30.71 14.25 9.31
N PHE A 22 -31.81 14.25 8.56
CA PHE A 22 -32.37 15.48 7.98
C PHE A 22 -33.34 16.22 8.92
N GLY A 23 -33.52 15.74 10.17
CA GLY A 23 -34.38 16.37 11.15
C GLY A 23 -35.88 16.27 10.87
N LEU A 24 -36.29 15.41 9.93
CA LEU A 24 -37.70 15.16 9.60
C LEU A 24 -38.38 14.21 10.60
N VAL A 25 -37.58 13.32 11.20
CA VAL A 25 -38.03 12.42 12.26
C VAL A 25 -37.31 12.78 13.55
N PRO A 26 -38.03 12.97 14.67
CA PRO A 26 -37.43 13.26 15.97
C PRO A 26 -36.55 12.08 16.45
N GLU A 27 -35.42 12.38 17.06
CA GLU A 27 -34.42 11.41 17.50
C GLU A 27 -34.95 10.41 18.53
N HIS A 28 -35.93 10.81 19.33
CA HIS A 28 -36.54 9.92 20.37
C HIS A 28 -37.17 8.66 19.76
N ILE A 29 -37.65 8.72 18.51
CA ILE A 29 -38.23 7.56 17.80
C ILE A 29 -37.13 6.52 17.53
N VAL A 30 -35.94 6.95 17.10
CA VAL A 30 -34.82 6.04 16.87
C VAL A 30 -34.32 5.43 18.19
N PHE A 31 -34.29 6.21 19.28
CA PHE A 31 -33.92 5.67 20.57
C PHE A 31 -34.96 4.69 21.11
N HIS A 32 -36.23 4.90 20.82
CA HIS A 32 -37.26 3.91 21.14
C HIS A 32 -37.05 2.61 20.34
N LEU A 33 -36.76 2.73 19.04
CA LEU A 33 -36.41 1.58 18.19
C LEU A 33 -35.22 0.82 18.76
N TYR A 34 -34.13 1.51 19.14
CA TYR A 34 -32.98 0.87 19.77
C TYR A 34 -33.31 0.11 21.02
N LYS A 35 -34.17 0.69 21.87
CA LYS A 35 -34.65 0.01 23.09
C LYS A 35 -35.39 -1.29 22.76
N VAL A 36 -36.35 -1.24 21.84
CA VAL A 36 -37.14 -2.43 21.44
C VAL A 36 -36.22 -3.50 20.84
N LEU A 37 -35.31 -3.14 19.97
CA LEU A 37 -34.39 -4.10 19.34
C LEU A 37 -33.35 -4.68 20.32
N LEU A 38 -32.92 -3.89 21.30
CA LEU A 38 -32.05 -4.35 22.36
C LEU A 38 -32.80 -5.29 23.33
N ASP A 39 -34.06 -5.04 23.62
CA ASP A 39 -34.84 -5.87 24.54
C ASP A 39 -35.15 -7.25 23.94
N ASP A 40 -35.51 -7.32 22.65
CA ASP A 40 -35.77 -8.58 21.94
C ASP A 40 -34.47 -9.36 21.62
N PHE A 41 -33.43 -8.71 21.23
CA PHE A 41 -32.06 -9.20 20.89
C PHE A 41 -32.05 -10.54 20.10
N SER A 42 -33.08 -10.77 19.25
CA SER A 42 -33.13 -11.89 18.32
C SER A 42 -32.19 -11.72 17.14
N PRO A 43 -31.83 -12.76 16.37
CA PRO A 43 -30.94 -12.63 15.18
C PRO A 43 -31.39 -11.55 14.20
N THR A 44 -32.70 -11.44 13.96
CA THR A 44 -33.29 -10.41 13.10
C THR A 44 -33.18 -9.02 13.72
N SER A 45 -33.40 -8.90 15.02
CA SER A 45 -33.27 -7.62 15.74
C SER A 45 -31.83 -7.14 15.81
N ILE A 46 -30.86 -8.05 15.87
CA ILE A 46 -29.41 -7.72 15.81
C ILE A 46 -29.04 -7.15 14.43
N GLU A 47 -29.49 -7.78 13.34
CA GLU A 47 -29.26 -7.28 11.98
C GLU A 47 -29.84 -5.87 11.79
N MET A 48 -31.07 -5.64 12.27
CA MET A 48 -31.76 -4.34 12.17
C MET A 48 -31.10 -3.29 13.06
N LEU A 49 -30.69 -3.66 14.27
CA LEU A 49 -29.97 -2.78 15.19
C LEU A 49 -28.62 -2.34 14.60
N ALA A 50 -27.84 -3.29 14.08
CA ALA A 50 -26.58 -3.00 13.42
C ALA A 50 -26.78 -2.04 12.25
N LEU A 51 -27.75 -2.31 11.37
CA LEU A 51 -28.06 -1.47 10.21
C LEU A 51 -28.51 -0.05 10.62
N SER A 52 -29.33 0.08 11.67
CA SER A 52 -29.77 1.38 12.18
C SER A 52 -28.62 2.18 12.79
N ILE A 53 -27.73 1.54 13.57
CA ILE A 53 -26.53 2.17 14.13
C ILE A 53 -25.57 2.58 13.02
N GLU A 54 -25.38 1.76 12.00
CA GLU A 54 -24.55 2.10 10.85
C GLU A 54 -25.06 3.32 10.08
N THR A 55 -26.39 3.46 9.97
CA THR A 55 -27.04 4.53 9.20
C THR A 55 -26.99 5.87 9.93
N CYS A 56 -27.44 5.94 11.18
CA CYS A 56 -27.58 7.22 11.91
C CYS A 56 -26.82 7.27 13.25
N GLY A 57 -26.21 6.17 13.72
CA GLY A 57 -25.56 6.13 15.02
C GLY A 57 -24.45 7.15 15.19
N ARG A 58 -23.60 7.33 14.17
CA ARG A 58 -22.53 8.33 14.19
C ARG A 58 -23.06 9.78 14.26
N TYR A 59 -24.16 10.07 13.58
CA TYR A 59 -24.84 11.37 13.66
C TYR A 59 -25.32 11.62 15.09
N LEU A 60 -26.06 10.68 15.67
CA LEU A 60 -26.59 10.77 17.04
C LEU A 60 -25.47 10.86 18.11
N HIS A 61 -24.36 10.18 17.88
CA HIS A 61 -23.19 10.22 18.78
C HIS A 61 -22.46 11.57 18.74
N ARG A 62 -22.48 12.26 17.60
CA ARG A 62 -21.83 13.59 17.43
C ARG A 62 -22.68 14.77 17.87
N MET A 63 -23.99 14.60 17.91
CA MET A 63 -24.91 15.65 18.35
C MET A 63 -24.83 15.85 19.87
N PRO A 64 -24.54 17.04 20.38
CA PRO A 64 -24.41 17.29 21.84
C PRO A 64 -25.64 16.88 22.64
N ALA A 65 -26.84 17.07 22.07
CA ALA A 65 -28.11 16.74 22.72
C ALA A 65 -28.37 15.23 22.89
N THR A 66 -27.80 14.38 22.01
CA THR A 66 -28.07 12.94 21.95
C THR A 66 -26.85 12.08 22.25
N ALA A 67 -25.65 12.67 22.30
CA ALA A 67 -24.38 11.97 22.48
C ALA A 67 -24.36 11.05 23.73
N ALA A 68 -24.78 11.57 24.86
CA ALA A 68 -24.82 10.81 26.12
C ALA A 68 -25.78 9.61 26.05
N ARG A 69 -26.93 9.80 25.39
CA ARG A 69 -27.93 8.72 25.20
C ARG A 69 -27.40 7.67 24.23
N MET A 70 -26.75 8.08 23.15
CA MET A 70 -26.14 7.16 22.19
C MET A 70 -24.99 6.38 22.80
N GLN A 71 -24.16 7.00 23.62
CA GLN A 71 -23.11 6.30 24.37
C GLN A 71 -23.69 5.21 25.26
N HIS A 72 -24.79 5.51 25.98
CA HIS A 72 -25.46 4.51 26.80
C HIS A 72 -25.99 3.32 25.98
N VAL A 73 -26.55 3.56 24.77
CA VAL A 73 -26.97 2.51 23.84
C VAL A 73 -25.79 1.62 23.42
N LEU A 74 -24.65 2.22 23.10
CA LEU A 74 -23.43 1.50 22.70
C LEU A 74 -22.86 0.67 23.86
N ASP A 75 -22.91 1.18 25.09
CA ASP A 75 -22.48 0.45 26.28
C ASP A 75 -23.39 -0.75 26.59
N LEU A 76 -24.71 -0.59 26.44
CA LEU A 76 -25.67 -1.68 26.54
C LEU A 76 -25.45 -2.74 25.47
N LEU A 77 -25.23 -2.33 24.23
CA LEU A 77 -24.90 -3.22 23.12
C LEU A 77 -23.67 -4.07 23.44
N ARG A 78 -22.62 -3.44 23.94
CA ARG A 78 -21.37 -4.12 24.30
C ARG A 78 -21.57 -5.14 25.42
N ARG A 79 -22.35 -4.79 26.44
CA ARG A 79 -22.70 -5.72 27.55
C ARG A 79 -23.51 -6.91 27.05
N LYS A 80 -24.53 -6.68 26.22
CA LYS A 80 -25.37 -7.76 25.66
C LYS A 80 -24.55 -8.66 24.70
N ARG A 81 -23.67 -8.10 23.88
CA ARG A 81 -22.77 -8.88 23.04
C ARG A 81 -21.91 -9.86 23.85
N LEU A 82 -21.40 -9.43 25.01
CA LEU A 82 -20.57 -10.28 25.88
C LEU A 82 -21.41 -11.32 26.67
N ALA A 83 -22.68 -11.02 26.95
CA ALA A 83 -23.55 -11.88 27.72
C ALA A 83 -24.22 -12.98 26.88
N HIS A 84 -24.33 -12.81 25.57
CA HIS A 84 -24.99 -13.75 24.67
C HIS A 84 -23.99 -14.48 23.78
N ASN A 85 -24.16 -15.79 23.60
CA ASN A 85 -23.40 -16.59 22.63
C ASN A 85 -23.93 -16.31 21.21
N LEU A 86 -23.39 -15.29 20.56
CA LEU A 86 -23.77 -14.91 19.22
C LEU A 86 -22.97 -15.72 18.18
N SER A 87 -23.54 -15.90 16.98
CA SER A 87 -22.79 -16.41 15.85
C SER A 87 -21.69 -15.44 15.46
N GLU A 88 -20.63 -15.94 14.84
CA GLU A 88 -19.51 -15.14 14.36
C GLU A 88 -19.98 -14.00 13.44
N GLN A 89 -20.95 -14.27 12.56
CA GLN A 89 -21.53 -13.27 11.66
C GLN A 89 -22.20 -12.11 12.40
N HIS A 90 -23.03 -12.41 13.43
CA HIS A 90 -23.70 -11.37 14.22
C HIS A 90 -22.73 -10.58 15.08
N THR A 91 -21.69 -11.22 15.59
CA THR A 91 -20.61 -10.55 16.32
C THR A 91 -19.89 -9.54 15.42
N LEU A 92 -19.55 -9.94 14.19
CA LEU A 92 -18.89 -9.11 13.19
C LEU A 92 -19.78 -7.93 12.76
N LEU A 93 -21.09 -8.15 12.57
CA LEU A 93 -22.06 -7.10 12.26
C LEU A 93 -22.13 -6.04 13.37
N LEU A 94 -22.21 -6.45 14.63
CA LEU A 94 -22.24 -5.53 15.76
C LEU A 94 -20.94 -4.77 15.93
N ASP A 95 -19.78 -5.43 15.71
CA ASP A 95 -18.47 -4.77 15.75
C ASP A 95 -18.32 -3.73 14.66
N ASN A 96 -18.73 -4.05 13.44
CA ASN A 96 -18.72 -3.11 12.33
C ASN A 96 -19.62 -1.90 12.62
N ALA A 97 -20.83 -2.12 13.12
CA ALA A 97 -21.74 -1.05 13.51
C ALA A 97 -21.15 -0.16 14.62
N TYR A 98 -20.54 -0.77 15.63
CA TYR A 98 -19.88 -0.05 16.72
C TYR A 98 -18.72 0.81 16.20
N TYR A 99 -17.78 0.24 15.43
CA TYR A 99 -16.62 0.99 14.91
C TYR A 99 -16.99 2.01 13.84
N LYS A 100 -18.11 1.83 13.16
CA LYS A 100 -18.63 2.86 12.23
C LYS A 100 -19.20 4.06 12.99
N CYS A 101 -19.79 3.83 14.17
CA CYS A 101 -20.28 4.87 15.05
C CYS A 101 -19.14 5.58 15.81
N VAL A 102 -18.25 4.80 16.44
CA VAL A 102 -17.09 5.26 17.21
C VAL A 102 -15.84 4.65 16.58
N PRO A 103 -15.29 5.28 15.51
CA PRO A 103 -14.06 4.79 14.92
C PRO A 103 -12.92 4.85 15.94
N PRO A 104 -12.01 3.87 15.97
CA PRO A 104 -10.83 3.92 16.82
C PRO A 104 -10.03 5.18 16.51
N ASP A 105 -9.47 5.76 17.55
CA ASP A 105 -8.57 6.91 17.41
C ASP A 105 -7.44 6.51 16.44
N ARG A 106 -7.45 7.11 15.27
CA ARG A 106 -6.31 6.98 14.37
C ARG A 106 -5.14 7.64 15.05
N PRO A 107 -3.96 7.00 15.11
CA PRO A 107 -2.77 7.70 15.57
C PRO A 107 -2.69 9.00 14.75
N ILE A 108 -2.64 10.12 15.44
CA ILE A 108 -2.43 11.41 14.80
C ILE A 108 -1.05 11.30 14.18
N VAL A 109 -1.01 10.99 12.89
CA VAL A 109 0.21 11.16 12.10
C VAL A 109 0.43 12.67 12.08
N THR A 110 1.27 13.13 13.00
CA THR A 110 1.75 14.51 12.98
C THR A 110 2.55 14.65 11.69
N TYR A 111 1.90 15.15 10.65
CA TYR A 111 2.59 15.57 9.44
C TYR A 111 3.49 16.72 9.86
N ARG A 112 4.78 16.43 9.98
CA ARG A 112 5.78 17.48 10.04
C ARG A 112 5.73 18.19 8.69
N GLU A 113 5.41 19.48 8.70
CA GLU A 113 5.51 20.28 7.49
C GLU A 113 6.97 20.24 7.00
N PRO A 114 7.22 19.82 5.76
CA PRO A 114 8.58 19.78 5.23
C PRO A 114 9.14 21.21 5.18
N SER A 115 10.41 21.35 5.52
CA SER A 115 11.11 22.63 5.44
C SER A 115 11.10 23.18 4.00
N ALA A 116 11.28 24.49 3.83
CA ALA A 116 11.35 25.10 2.50
C ALA A 116 12.43 24.46 1.62
N MET A 117 13.55 24.03 2.23
CA MET A 117 14.64 23.35 1.52
C MET A 117 14.22 21.92 1.11
N GLU A 118 13.54 21.17 1.97
CA GLU A 118 13.02 19.83 1.63
C GLU A 118 11.98 19.93 0.50
N GLN A 119 11.10 20.93 0.53
CA GLN A 119 10.13 21.20 -0.55
C GLN A 119 10.84 21.54 -1.87
N PHE A 120 11.88 22.38 -1.82
CA PHE A 120 12.66 22.72 -2.98
C PHE A 120 13.34 21.48 -3.58
N ILE A 121 14.00 20.67 -2.77
CA ILE A 121 14.68 19.43 -3.22
C ILE A 121 13.67 18.48 -3.85
N THR A 122 12.53 18.27 -3.18
CA THR A 122 11.44 17.44 -3.73
C THR A 122 10.98 17.95 -5.09
N HIS A 123 10.78 19.26 -5.25
CA HIS A 123 10.41 19.87 -6.52
C HIS A 123 11.49 19.66 -7.62
N VAL A 124 12.77 19.76 -7.26
CA VAL A 124 13.88 19.52 -8.20
C VAL A 124 13.83 18.08 -8.73
N PHE A 125 13.58 17.10 -7.86
CA PHE A 125 13.52 15.68 -8.25
C PHE A 125 12.24 15.34 -8.99
N THR A 126 11.08 15.81 -8.55
CA THR A 126 9.79 15.40 -9.12
C THR A 126 9.42 16.16 -10.40
N HIS A 127 9.76 17.43 -10.50
CA HIS A 127 9.35 18.27 -11.63
C HIS A 127 10.52 18.65 -12.55
N MET A 128 11.65 19.12 -11.99
CA MET A 128 12.74 19.61 -12.84
C MET A 128 13.50 18.48 -13.52
N LEU A 129 13.64 17.32 -12.89
CA LEU A 129 14.37 16.18 -13.46
C LEU A 129 13.69 15.66 -14.74
N GLY A 130 12.34 15.63 -14.79
CA GLY A 130 11.58 15.14 -15.92
C GLY A 130 11.29 16.17 -17.02
N HIS A 131 11.11 17.43 -16.64
CA HIS A 131 10.63 18.49 -17.55
C HIS A 131 11.67 19.60 -17.80
N GLY A 132 12.75 19.64 -17.00
CA GLY A 132 13.80 20.65 -17.09
C GLY A 132 15.05 20.17 -17.82
N SER A 133 16.07 21.05 -17.85
CA SER A 133 17.40 20.66 -18.31
C SER A 133 18.11 19.78 -17.27
N PHE A 134 18.53 18.59 -17.67
CA PHE A 134 19.29 17.67 -16.82
C PHE A 134 20.54 18.32 -16.21
N ASP A 135 21.28 19.09 -17.02
CA ASP A 135 22.54 19.76 -16.58
C ASP A 135 22.26 20.80 -15.49
N ARG A 136 21.12 21.51 -15.60
CA ARG A 136 20.71 22.47 -14.56
C ARG A 136 20.31 21.74 -13.27
N THR A 137 19.58 20.65 -13.37
CA THR A 137 19.21 19.81 -12.22
C THR A 137 20.45 19.24 -11.53
N GLN A 138 21.40 18.73 -12.31
CA GLN A 138 22.69 18.24 -11.79
C GLN A 138 23.46 19.34 -11.07
N ALA A 139 23.54 20.55 -11.63
CA ALA A 139 24.23 21.69 -11.02
C ALA A 139 23.57 22.06 -9.67
N LEU A 140 22.24 22.15 -9.63
CA LEU A 140 21.53 22.45 -8.40
C LEU A 140 21.78 21.40 -7.31
N VAL A 141 21.71 20.11 -7.65
CA VAL A 141 21.97 19.03 -6.67
C VAL A 141 23.40 19.05 -6.16
N LYS A 142 24.39 19.38 -7.00
CA LYS A 142 25.79 19.55 -6.57
C LYS A 142 26.02 20.74 -5.67
N MET A 143 25.22 21.81 -5.78
CA MET A 143 25.30 23.00 -4.94
C MET A 143 24.66 22.85 -3.56
N LEU A 144 23.90 21.78 -3.33
CA LEU A 144 23.28 21.52 -2.02
C LEU A 144 24.35 21.33 -0.92
N ASN A 145 23.98 21.67 0.30
CA ASN A 145 24.87 21.47 1.44
C ASN A 145 24.84 20.00 1.89
N TRP A 146 25.74 19.18 1.34
CA TRP A 146 25.86 17.75 1.64
C TRP A 146 26.39 17.46 3.06
N SER A 147 26.88 18.47 3.77
CA SER A 147 27.30 18.33 5.18
C SER A 147 26.11 18.41 6.15
N ASP A 148 24.95 18.88 5.70
CA ASP A 148 23.73 18.91 6.50
C ASP A 148 23.04 17.55 6.45
N GLU A 149 22.98 16.88 7.61
CA GLU A 149 22.39 15.56 7.76
C GLU A 149 20.92 15.52 7.35
N SER A 150 20.15 16.59 7.62
CA SER A 150 18.73 16.68 7.26
C SER A 150 18.55 16.69 5.73
N ILE A 151 19.36 17.49 5.03
CA ILE A 151 19.35 17.58 3.55
C ILE A 151 19.79 16.25 2.95
N ARG A 152 20.88 15.67 3.47
CA ARG A 152 21.40 14.38 3.00
C ARG A 152 20.38 13.26 3.17
N ALA A 153 19.73 13.16 4.34
CA ALA A 153 18.70 12.16 4.60
C ALA A 153 17.48 12.33 3.68
N HIS A 154 17.08 13.56 3.38
CA HIS A 154 15.97 13.82 2.47
C HIS A 154 16.32 13.42 1.02
N ILE A 155 17.52 13.76 0.54
CA ILE A 155 18.03 13.34 -0.78
C ILE A 155 18.09 11.81 -0.83
N PHE A 156 18.59 11.16 0.22
CA PHE A 156 18.64 9.70 0.33
C PHE A 156 17.25 9.07 0.17
N THR A 157 16.26 9.60 0.88
CA THR A 157 14.85 9.13 0.79
C THR A 157 14.34 9.27 -0.65
N LEU A 158 14.65 10.33 -1.37
CA LEU A 158 14.21 10.51 -2.77
C LEU A 158 14.86 9.51 -3.72
N PHE A 159 16.17 9.21 -3.55
CA PHE A 159 16.84 8.20 -4.36
C PHE A 159 16.40 6.77 -4.04
N THR A 160 16.03 6.47 -2.81
CA THR A 160 15.56 5.14 -2.40
C THR A 160 14.05 4.94 -2.63
N SER A 161 13.32 6.00 -3.02
CA SER A 161 11.89 5.97 -3.29
C SER A 161 11.53 6.23 -4.76
N PRO A 162 11.98 5.40 -5.72
CA PRO A 162 11.79 5.63 -7.15
C PRO A 162 10.31 5.63 -7.58
N TRP A 163 9.41 5.05 -6.82
CA TRP A 163 7.95 5.05 -7.09
C TRP A 163 7.28 6.41 -6.91
N LEU A 164 7.95 7.40 -6.31
CA LEU A 164 7.46 8.78 -6.21
C LEU A 164 7.62 9.54 -7.53
N LEU A 165 8.44 9.01 -8.44
CA LEU A 165 8.75 9.63 -9.72
C LEU A 165 7.99 8.94 -10.86
N THR A 166 7.86 9.65 -11.98
CA THR A 166 7.28 9.05 -13.18
C THR A 166 8.23 8.01 -13.77
N HIS A 167 7.66 7.02 -14.44
CA HIS A 167 8.41 5.92 -15.03
C HIS A 167 9.53 6.36 -16.00
N ASP A 168 9.29 7.46 -16.73
CA ASP A 168 10.21 8.01 -17.71
C ASP A 168 11.36 8.82 -17.08
N THR A 169 11.24 9.18 -15.80
CA THR A 169 12.31 9.92 -15.09
C THR A 169 13.33 8.99 -14.42
N LEU A 170 13.05 7.70 -14.28
CA LEU A 170 13.95 6.73 -13.64
C LEU A 170 15.34 6.65 -14.31
N PRO A 171 15.46 6.64 -15.66
CA PRO A 171 16.77 6.70 -16.32
C PRO A 171 17.57 7.97 -15.97
N LEU A 172 16.86 9.11 -15.85
CA LEU A 172 17.47 10.38 -15.48
C LEU A 172 17.92 10.38 -14.02
N LEU A 173 17.13 9.75 -13.13
CA LEU A 173 17.49 9.56 -11.72
C LEU A 173 18.78 8.73 -11.58
N ALA A 174 18.88 7.60 -12.30
CA ALA A 174 20.07 6.75 -12.31
C ALA A 174 21.30 7.49 -12.87
N ARG A 175 21.10 8.27 -13.93
CA ARG A 175 22.16 9.11 -14.52
C ARG A 175 22.60 10.20 -13.54
N LEU A 176 21.68 10.82 -12.80
CA LEU A 176 22.00 11.80 -11.77
C LEU A 176 22.82 11.17 -10.64
N LEU A 177 22.42 9.98 -10.17
CA LEU A 177 23.16 9.23 -9.15
C LEU A 177 24.58 8.91 -9.62
N SER A 178 24.77 8.50 -10.88
CA SER A 178 26.09 8.27 -11.47
C SER A 178 26.97 9.54 -11.51
N ARG A 179 26.35 10.72 -11.69
CA ARG A 179 27.10 12.00 -11.65
C ARG A 179 27.48 12.43 -10.24
N ILE A 180 26.70 12.02 -9.25
CA ILE A 180 26.97 12.27 -7.82
C ILE A 180 28.09 11.35 -7.31
N GLN A 181 28.23 10.14 -7.84
CA GLN A 181 29.28 9.19 -7.46
C GLN A 181 30.67 9.79 -7.46
N GLN A 182 30.99 10.68 -8.41
CA GLN A 182 32.29 11.31 -8.52
C GLN A 182 32.68 12.14 -7.28
N CYS A 183 31.69 12.65 -6.53
CA CYS A 183 31.92 13.50 -5.36
C CYS A 183 31.53 12.83 -4.05
N HIS A 184 30.56 11.89 -4.09
CA HIS A 184 29.92 11.26 -2.92
C HIS A 184 29.77 9.76 -3.12
N GLU A 185 30.87 9.03 -3.29
CA GLU A 185 30.87 7.59 -3.57
C GLU A 185 30.19 6.78 -2.44
N ALA A 186 30.52 7.08 -1.18
CA ALA A 186 29.93 6.39 -0.03
C ALA A 186 28.39 6.52 0.02
N PHE A 187 27.85 7.69 -0.31
CA PHE A 187 26.41 7.92 -0.39
C PHE A 187 25.76 7.06 -1.50
N VAL A 188 26.40 6.98 -2.66
CA VAL A 188 25.89 6.18 -3.77
C VAL A 188 25.89 4.69 -3.43
N CYS A 189 26.96 4.19 -2.76
CA CYS A 189 27.00 2.81 -2.28
C CYS A 189 25.84 2.54 -1.30
N GLU A 190 25.61 3.43 -0.34
CA GLU A 190 24.52 3.32 0.63
C GLU A 190 23.13 3.26 -0.05
N VAL A 191 22.89 4.08 -1.08
CA VAL A 191 21.64 4.05 -1.87
C VAL A 191 21.48 2.72 -2.62
N LEU A 192 22.54 2.19 -3.23
CA LEU A 192 22.48 0.94 -4.00
C LEU A 192 22.31 -0.28 -3.08
N ASP A 193 22.96 -0.28 -1.93
CA ASP A 193 22.82 -1.33 -0.93
C ASP A 193 21.38 -1.35 -0.38
N THR A 194 20.87 -0.20 0.03
CA THR A 194 19.46 -0.09 0.49
C THR A 194 18.46 -0.49 -0.60
N LEU A 195 18.70 -0.11 -1.86
CA LEU A 195 17.83 -0.51 -2.98
C LEU A 195 17.82 -2.05 -3.15
N SER A 196 18.97 -2.68 -3.01
CA SER A 196 19.10 -4.14 -3.12
C SER A 196 18.43 -4.86 -1.95
N GLU A 197 18.64 -4.38 -0.72
CA GLU A 197 17.99 -4.88 0.49
C GLU A 197 16.48 -4.74 0.43
N ASP A 198 15.98 -3.59 -0.02
CA ASP A 198 14.57 -3.31 -0.19
C ASP A 198 13.90 -4.23 -1.21
N ILE A 199 14.58 -4.55 -2.33
CA ILE A 199 14.09 -5.52 -3.32
C ILE A 199 14.00 -6.92 -2.69
N GLU A 200 14.97 -7.31 -1.86
CA GLU A 200 14.94 -8.59 -1.15
C GLU A 200 13.85 -8.63 -0.08
N ALA A 201 13.66 -7.56 0.68
CA ALA A 201 12.60 -7.43 1.66
C ALA A 201 11.20 -7.47 1.01
N ASP A 202 11.05 -6.83 -0.15
CA ASP A 202 9.81 -6.86 -0.93
C ASP A 202 9.42 -8.28 -1.39
N LEU A 203 10.37 -9.22 -1.51
CA LEU A 203 10.10 -10.63 -1.82
C LEU A 203 9.53 -11.41 -0.64
N LEU A 204 9.68 -10.89 0.59
CA LEU A 204 9.12 -11.50 1.80
C LEU A 204 7.62 -11.22 1.94
N HIS A 205 7.13 -10.10 1.39
CA HIS A 205 5.75 -9.65 1.50
C HIS A 205 5.18 -9.28 0.13
N LEU A 206 4.71 -10.29 -0.62
CA LEU A 206 4.13 -10.13 -1.95
C LEU A 206 2.65 -9.74 -1.86
N ASP A 207 2.35 -8.55 -1.31
CA ASP A 207 1.01 -7.96 -1.31
C ASP A 207 0.74 -7.19 -2.61
N PHE A 208 -0.52 -7.10 -3.03
CA PHE A 208 -0.90 -6.38 -4.25
C PHE A 208 -0.66 -4.87 -4.13
N ALA A 209 -0.85 -4.30 -2.94
CA ALA A 209 -0.71 -2.86 -2.71
C ALA A 209 0.71 -2.32 -3.02
N GLY A 210 1.75 -3.13 -2.77
CA GLY A 210 3.15 -2.76 -3.04
C GLY A 210 3.64 -3.02 -4.47
N HIS A 211 2.79 -3.51 -5.39
CA HIS A 211 3.22 -4.02 -6.69
C HIS A 211 3.98 -2.97 -7.54
N GLN A 212 3.43 -1.77 -7.70
CA GLN A 212 4.08 -0.70 -8.47
C GLN A 212 5.41 -0.26 -7.85
N ARG A 213 5.49 -0.20 -6.53
CA ARG A 213 6.72 0.13 -5.80
C ARG A 213 7.84 -0.87 -6.10
N ARG A 214 7.52 -2.17 -6.06
CA ARG A 214 8.49 -3.25 -6.40
C ARG A 214 8.99 -3.14 -7.83
N LEU A 215 8.10 -2.96 -8.79
CA LEU A 215 8.49 -2.80 -10.20
C LEU A 215 9.35 -1.57 -10.43
N ALA A 216 9.03 -0.43 -9.79
CA ALA A 216 9.82 0.79 -9.87
C ALA A 216 11.24 0.59 -9.31
N ARG A 217 11.39 -0.10 -8.16
CA ARG A 217 12.71 -0.44 -7.59
C ARG A 217 13.55 -1.31 -8.52
N VAL A 218 12.95 -2.39 -9.04
CA VAL A 218 13.63 -3.32 -9.94
C VAL A 218 14.06 -2.63 -11.23
N ARG A 219 13.19 -1.81 -11.82
CA ARG A 219 13.54 -1.01 -13.00
C ARG A 219 14.65 -0.04 -12.69
N TYR A 220 14.58 0.68 -11.59
CA TYR A 220 15.61 1.63 -11.18
C TYR A 220 16.97 0.95 -11.00
N LEU A 221 17.02 -0.25 -10.41
CA LEU A 221 18.23 -1.06 -10.33
C LEU A 221 18.80 -1.35 -11.73
N GLY A 222 17.93 -1.71 -12.69
CA GLY A 222 18.33 -1.91 -14.09
C GLY A 222 18.91 -0.65 -14.73
N GLU A 223 18.31 0.52 -14.50
CA GLU A 223 18.83 1.82 -14.98
C GLU A 223 20.16 2.18 -14.32
N CYS A 224 20.34 1.87 -13.02
CA CYS A 224 21.61 2.03 -12.33
C CYS A 224 22.71 1.15 -12.96
N HIS A 225 22.37 -0.08 -13.37
CA HIS A 225 23.31 -0.92 -14.11
C HIS A 225 23.66 -0.34 -15.49
N ALA A 226 22.68 0.18 -16.21
CA ALA A 226 22.91 0.86 -17.50
C ALA A 226 23.84 2.08 -17.38
N CYS A 227 23.83 2.72 -16.20
CA CYS A 227 24.75 3.83 -15.85
C CYS A 227 26.09 3.37 -15.23
N PHE A 228 26.40 2.07 -15.27
CA PHE A 228 27.63 1.45 -14.73
C PHE A 228 27.81 1.57 -13.21
N LEU A 229 26.75 1.83 -12.47
CA LEU A 229 26.77 1.88 -11.01
C LEU A 229 26.74 0.48 -10.37
N VAL A 230 26.09 -0.49 -11.02
CA VAL A 230 25.94 -1.86 -10.53
C VAL A 230 26.71 -2.82 -11.45
N LYS A 231 27.52 -3.71 -10.83
CA LYS A 231 28.31 -4.70 -11.57
C LYS A 231 27.45 -5.80 -12.18
N PRO A 232 27.86 -6.40 -13.32
CA PRO A 232 27.12 -7.50 -13.95
C PRO A 232 26.87 -8.69 -13.03
N ASP A 233 27.81 -9.04 -12.16
CA ASP A 233 27.66 -10.14 -11.21
C ASP A 233 26.54 -9.87 -10.20
N ALA A 234 26.43 -8.66 -9.67
CA ALA A 234 25.36 -8.27 -8.76
C ALA A 234 24.00 -8.30 -9.44
N MET A 235 23.91 -7.88 -10.71
CA MET A 235 22.69 -7.97 -11.51
C MET A 235 22.23 -9.42 -11.70
N LEU A 236 23.13 -10.33 -12.06
CA LEU A 236 22.82 -11.75 -12.20
C LEU A 236 22.38 -12.38 -10.87
N GLN A 237 23.02 -11.98 -9.78
CA GLN A 237 22.64 -12.45 -8.45
C GLN A 237 21.24 -11.97 -8.08
N GLN A 238 20.90 -10.71 -8.33
CA GLN A 238 19.55 -10.19 -8.09
C GLN A 238 18.50 -10.89 -8.98
N LEU A 239 18.78 -11.08 -10.27
CA LEU A 239 17.87 -11.81 -11.14
C LEU A 239 17.64 -13.24 -10.64
N TYR A 240 18.71 -13.95 -10.21
CA TYR A 240 18.59 -15.28 -9.63
C TYR A 240 17.71 -15.32 -8.38
N ARG A 241 17.89 -14.36 -7.47
CA ARG A 241 17.06 -14.23 -6.26
C ARG A 241 15.57 -13.95 -6.57
N LEU A 242 15.29 -13.19 -7.64
CA LEU A 242 13.93 -12.98 -8.11
C LEU A 242 13.29 -14.28 -8.63
N CYS A 243 14.05 -15.11 -9.33
CA CYS A 243 13.57 -16.35 -9.97
C CYS A 243 13.41 -17.53 -9.01
N VAL A 244 14.18 -17.57 -7.91
CA VAL A 244 14.17 -18.70 -6.98
C VAL A 244 13.29 -18.38 -5.77
N PRO A 245 12.15 -19.07 -5.60
CA PRO A 245 11.34 -18.92 -4.40
C PRO A 245 12.09 -19.40 -3.18
N GLN A 246 11.91 -18.74 -2.05
CA GLN A 246 12.52 -19.18 -0.79
C GLN A 246 11.93 -20.52 -0.35
N PRO A 247 12.75 -21.48 0.15
CA PRO A 247 12.27 -22.81 0.51
C PRO A 247 11.19 -22.82 1.58
N GLN A 248 11.17 -21.78 2.41
CA GLN A 248 10.26 -21.65 3.56
C GLN A 248 8.88 -21.11 3.19
N ARG A 249 8.71 -20.53 1.98
CA ARG A 249 7.48 -19.89 1.56
C ARG A 249 7.18 -20.21 0.10
N LYS A 250 6.10 -20.96 -0.12
CA LYS A 250 5.56 -21.16 -1.46
C LYS A 250 4.69 -19.96 -1.85
N ASP A 251 5.00 -19.38 -2.99
CA ASP A 251 4.15 -18.33 -3.57
C ASP A 251 2.79 -18.93 -3.95
N ALA A 252 1.72 -18.12 -3.85
CA ALA A 252 0.40 -18.56 -4.28
C ALA A 252 0.42 -18.99 -5.77
N PRO A 253 -0.40 -19.98 -6.20
CA PRO A 253 -0.39 -20.47 -7.57
C PRO A 253 -0.63 -19.35 -8.60
N ASN A 254 -1.48 -18.39 -8.28
CA ASN A 254 -1.83 -17.26 -9.15
C ASN A 254 -0.97 -16.00 -8.91
N ASP A 255 0.10 -16.08 -8.11
CA ASP A 255 1.00 -14.94 -7.89
C ASP A 255 2.18 -14.99 -8.88
N TYR A 256 2.19 -14.05 -9.83
CA TYR A 256 3.24 -13.86 -10.84
C TYR A 256 4.11 -12.63 -10.57
N THR A 257 4.10 -12.09 -9.36
CA THR A 257 4.87 -10.88 -9.00
C THR A 257 6.36 -11.07 -9.28
N ARG A 258 6.94 -12.23 -8.91
CA ARG A 258 8.35 -12.54 -9.21
C ARG A 258 8.65 -12.56 -10.70
N VAL A 259 7.76 -13.14 -11.50
CA VAL A 259 7.91 -13.20 -12.97
C VAL A 259 7.90 -11.78 -13.55
N ARG A 260 6.96 -10.93 -13.12
CA ARG A 260 6.89 -9.53 -13.56
C ARG A 260 8.14 -8.74 -13.17
N MET A 261 8.66 -8.92 -11.95
CA MET A 261 9.91 -8.30 -11.51
C MET A 261 11.09 -8.79 -12.36
N ALA A 262 11.22 -10.10 -12.60
CA ALA A 262 12.27 -10.67 -13.45
C ALA A 262 12.18 -10.15 -14.89
N CYS A 263 10.98 -10.13 -15.48
CA CYS A 263 10.76 -9.58 -16.82
C CYS A 263 11.07 -8.08 -16.92
N THR A 264 10.86 -7.32 -15.85
CA THR A 264 11.24 -5.89 -15.78
C THR A 264 12.76 -5.70 -15.78
N LEU A 265 13.51 -6.64 -15.19
CA LEU A 265 14.96 -6.57 -15.11
C LEU A 265 15.67 -7.11 -16.36
N LEU A 266 15.10 -8.13 -17.03
CA LEU A 266 15.71 -8.81 -18.19
C LEU A 266 16.16 -7.89 -19.33
N PRO A 267 15.45 -6.81 -19.73
CA PRO A 267 15.89 -5.91 -20.81
C PRO A 267 17.26 -5.27 -20.58
N TYR A 268 17.71 -5.17 -19.33
CA TYR A 268 19.02 -4.60 -18.98
C TYR A 268 20.19 -5.57 -19.17
N PHE A 269 19.91 -6.86 -19.45
CA PHE A 269 20.92 -7.86 -19.77
C PHE A 269 21.30 -7.80 -21.27
N GLY A 270 22.03 -6.75 -21.62
CA GLY A 270 22.42 -6.48 -23.00
C GLY A 270 23.68 -7.24 -23.45
N LYS A 271 24.42 -6.64 -24.39
CA LYS A 271 25.60 -7.24 -25.06
C LYS A 271 26.69 -7.72 -24.11
N ALA A 272 26.85 -7.11 -22.93
CA ALA A 272 27.86 -7.50 -21.94
C ALA A 272 27.63 -8.94 -21.45
N PHE A 273 26.38 -9.38 -21.38
CA PHE A 273 26.01 -10.71 -20.90
C PHE A 273 26.02 -11.79 -21.97
N GLN A 274 26.28 -11.45 -23.24
CA GLN A 274 26.42 -12.42 -24.32
C GLN A 274 27.79 -13.10 -24.36
N LYS A 275 28.76 -12.60 -23.55
CA LYS A 275 30.10 -13.18 -23.47
C LYS A 275 30.20 -14.23 -22.35
N PRO A 276 30.97 -15.31 -22.52
CA PRO A 276 31.32 -16.18 -21.42
C PRO A 276 32.13 -15.44 -20.35
N PRO A 277 31.95 -15.68 -19.04
CA PRO A 277 31.08 -16.69 -18.41
C PRO A 277 29.64 -16.24 -18.16
N TYR A 278 29.28 -14.98 -18.42
CA TYR A 278 27.97 -14.41 -18.07
C TYR A 278 26.85 -15.05 -18.84
N LYS A 279 27.05 -15.41 -20.11
CA LYS A 279 26.01 -16.04 -20.95
C LYS A 279 25.49 -17.34 -20.33
N GLN A 280 26.40 -18.24 -19.93
CA GLN A 280 26.00 -19.52 -19.35
C GLN A 280 25.20 -19.33 -18.05
N ARG A 281 25.59 -18.36 -17.22
CA ARG A 281 24.89 -18.04 -15.98
C ARG A 281 23.52 -17.45 -16.24
N LEU A 282 23.39 -16.57 -17.23
CA LEU A 282 22.12 -16.00 -17.64
C LEU A 282 21.18 -17.07 -18.21
N ASP A 283 21.68 -17.96 -19.09
CA ASP A 283 20.91 -19.07 -19.65
C ASP A 283 20.39 -19.99 -18.53
N HIS A 284 21.24 -20.27 -17.52
CA HIS A 284 20.80 -21.03 -16.35
C HIS A 284 19.67 -20.34 -15.58
N VAL A 285 19.79 -19.04 -15.31
CA VAL A 285 18.74 -18.28 -14.60
C VAL A 285 17.45 -18.22 -15.42
N CYS A 286 17.53 -18.06 -16.75
CA CYS A 286 16.39 -18.11 -17.63
C CYS A 286 15.69 -19.49 -17.60
N ALA A 287 16.46 -20.60 -17.56
CA ALA A 287 15.91 -21.95 -17.42
C ALA A 287 15.19 -22.13 -16.05
N VAL A 288 15.76 -21.60 -14.97
CA VAL A 288 15.11 -21.57 -13.65
C VAL A 288 13.80 -20.79 -13.68
N LEU A 289 13.77 -19.62 -14.33
CA LEU A 289 12.57 -18.82 -14.49
C LEU A 289 11.50 -19.56 -15.28
N GLN A 290 11.87 -20.21 -16.39
CA GLN A 290 10.96 -21.03 -17.19
C GLN A 290 10.38 -22.19 -16.36
N HIS A 291 11.22 -22.89 -15.60
CA HIS A 291 10.75 -23.94 -14.72
C HIS A 291 9.76 -23.41 -13.66
N TYR A 292 10.07 -22.24 -13.08
CA TYR A 292 9.18 -21.59 -12.10
C TYR A 292 7.82 -21.23 -12.74
N ILE A 293 7.80 -20.69 -13.97
CA ILE A 293 6.55 -20.37 -14.69
C ILE A 293 5.74 -21.64 -14.96
N LEU A 294 6.40 -22.71 -15.45
CA LEU A 294 5.75 -23.99 -15.73
C LEU A 294 5.23 -24.71 -14.47
N SER A 295 5.76 -24.37 -13.31
CA SER A 295 5.27 -24.89 -12.02
C SER A 295 3.98 -24.21 -11.53
N LYS A 296 3.52 -23.16 -12.20
CA LYS A 296 2.25 -22.48 -11.91
C LYS A 296 1.12 -23.11 -12.73
N ASP A 297 -0.04 -23.28 -12.09
CA ASP A 297 -1.18 -24.03 -12.69
C ASP A 297 -1.84 -23.30 -13.88
N GLU A 298 -1.78 -21.96 -13.93
CA GLU A 298 -2.29 -21.15 -15.04
C GLU A 298 -1.42 -19.91 -15.28
N PRO A 299 -0.74 -19.77 -16.44
CA PRO A 299 -0.04 -18.54 -16.76
C PRO A 299 -1.08 -17.42 -17.05
N PRO A 300 -0.89 -16.19 -16.52
CA PRO A 300 -1.75 -15.08 -16.88
C PRO A 300 -1.57 -14.73 -18.36
N VAL A 301 -2.66 -14.38 -19.01
CA VAL A 301 -2.72 -14.02 -20.44
C VAL A 301 -1.70 -12.90 -20.81
N GLU A 302 -1.31 -12.07 -19.84
CA GLU A 302 -0.35 -10.96 -20.02
C GLU A 302 1.13 -11.39 -20.06
N VAL A 303 1.47 -12.65 -19.72
CA VAL A 303 2.87 -13.15 -19.71
C VAL A 303 3.21 -13.88 -21.03
N ALA A 304 2.24 -13.99 -21.95
CA ALA A 304 2.41 -14.65 -23.25
C ALA A 304 3.02 -13.76 -24.34
N TYR A 305 3.61 -12.59 -24.02
CA TYR A 305 4.29 -11.70 -24.97
C TYR A 305 5.77 -11.52 -24.66
#